data_33e7e92aab176ca432972431f78f6164
#
_entry.id   33e7e92aab176ca432972431f78f6164
#
_cell.length_a   1.000
_cell.length_b   1.000
_cell.length_c   1.000
_cell.angle_alpha   90.00
_cell.angle_beta   90.00
_cell.angle_gamma   90.00
#
_symmetry.space_group_name_H-M   'P 1'
#
loop_
_entity.id
_entity.type
_entity.pdbx_description
1 polymer ?
#
loop_
_entity_poly.entity_id
_entity_poly.type
_entity_poly.pdbx_seq_one_letter_code
_entity_poly.pdbx_strand_id
1 'polypeptide(L)'
;MNPSILDGKKVIGSEGYILGEVDGVDIDLNSWKANAFYVSLSDEATSELRLRKPFLSKITVCLPTQLVKAVGEFITLKDPIRNLEDIEKRGILTSYTKLKGKRVIGTKGYIIGEVEGLDVKMSNWQVTGLQVGLTDDAATELGFKRPFLSKVVVIVPSKIVS
;
A
#
# COMPACT_ATOMS: atom_id res chain seq x y z
N MET A 1 -10.06 5.06 5.04
CA MET A 1 -8.68 5.54 4.80
C MET A 1 -8.16 4.99 3.50
N ASN A 2 -7.46 5.80 2.79
CA ASN A 2 -6.90 5.46 1.48
C ASN A 2 -5.46 4.97 1.65
N PRO A 3 -5.09 3.74 1.22
CA PRO A 3 -3.71 3.25 1.31
C PRO A 3 -2.69 4.03 0.49
N SER A 4 -3.12 4.79 -0.51
CA SER A 4 -2.19 5.69 -1.19
C SER A 4 -1.65 6.75 -0.23
N ILE A 5 -2.38 7.03 0.85
CA ILE A 5 -1.93 7.90 1.94
C ILE A 5 -0.88 7.17 2.79
N LEU A 6 -0.83 5.86 2.73
CA LEU A 6 0.14 5.07 3.50
C LEU A 6 1.52 5.03 2.85
N ASP A 7 1.58 5.17 1.53
CA ASP A 7 2.86 5.17 0.81
C ASP A 7 3.74 6.31 1.33
N GLY A 8 4.96 5.96 1.68
CA GLY A 8 5.92 6.91 2.23
C GLY A 8 5.72 7.25 3.71
N LYS A 9 4.65 6.78 4.36
CA LYS A 9 4.49 6.99 5.80
C LYS A 9 5.58 6.28 6.57
N LYS A 10 6.08 6.93 7.60
CA LYS A 10 7.07 6.33 8.49
C LYS A 10 6.38 5.36 9.43
N VAL A 11 7.07 4.23 9.65
CA VAL A 11 6.65 3.20 10.59
C VAL A 11 7.55 3.30 11.81
N ILE A 12 6.95 3.42 12.97
CA ILE A 12 7.68 3.54 14.25
C ILE A 12 7.32 2.40 15.19
N GLY A 13 8.32 1.88 15.91
CA GLY A 13 8.10 0.90 16.95
C GLY A 13 7.44 1.53 18.18
N SER A 14 7.03 0.71 19.14
CA SER A 14 6.37 1.19 20.36
C SER A 14 7.27 2.08 21.21
N GLU A 15 8.60 1.96 21.08
CA GLU A 15 9.56 2.81 21.77
C GLU A 15 9.85 4.13 21.05
N GLY A 16 9.26 4.37 19.88
CA GLY A 16 9.43 5.59 19.11
C GLY A 16 10.54 5.58 18.07
N TYR A 17 11.26 4.47 17.90
CA TYR A 17 12.29 4.35 16.87
C TYR A 17 11.66 4.14 15.49
N ILE A 18 12.24 4.77 14.48
CA ILE A 18 11.77 4.66 13.10
C ILE A 18 12.26 3.34 12.52
N LEU A 19 11.33 2.49 12.12
CA LEU A 19 11.62 1.24 11.40
C LEU A 19 11.97 1.52 9.93
N GLY A 20 11.20 2.37 9.30
CA GLY A 20 11.37 2.69 7.88
C GLY A 20 10.14 3.38 7.32
N GLU A 21 9.99 3.27 6.01
CA GLU A 21 8.87 3.87 5.29
C GLU A 21 8.09 2.82 4.52
N VAL A 22 6.78 3.01 4.42
CA VAL A 22 5.93 2.11 3.65
C VAL A 22 6.25 2.25 2.16
N ASP A 23 6.56 1.13 1.54
CA ASP A 23 6.89 1.04 0.11
C ASP A 23 5.78 0.33 -0.69
N GLY A 24 4.83 -0.28 -0.01
CA GLY A 24 3.71 -0.94 -0.66
C GLY A 24 2.86 -1.70 0.34
N VAL A 25 1.77 -2.23 -0.17
CA VAL A 25 0.80 -3.00 0.63
C VAL A 25 0.58 -4.34 -0.04
N ASP A 26 0.65 -5.42 0.73
CA ASP A 26 0.35 -6.76 0.25
C ASP A 26 -1.13 -7.04 0.44
N ILE A 27 -1.81 -7.36 -0.66
CA ILE A 27 -3.25 -7.55 -0.68
C ILE A 27 -3.56 -8.97 -1.14
N ASP A 28 -4.41 -9.63 -0.37
CA ASP A 28 -5.01 -10.88 -0.81
C ASP A 28 -6.22 -10.55 -1.69
N LEU A 29 -6.11 -10.82 -2.97
CA LEU A 29 -7.17 -10.50 -3.93
C LEU A 29 -8.40 -11.40 -3.80
N ASN A 30 -8.30 -12.54 -3.15
CA ASN A 30 -9.45 -13.41 -2.92
C ASN A 30 -10.34 -12.86 -1.81
N SER A 31 -9.74 -12.40 -0.73
CA SER A 31 -10.46 -11.85 0.42
C SER A 31 -10.53 -10.32 0.41
N TRP A 32 -9.77 -9.67 -0.45
CA TRP A 32 -9.62 -8.21 -0.47
C TRP A 32 -9.17 -7.65 0.89
N LYS A 33 -8.23 -8.34 1.51
CA LYS A 33 -7.62 -7.88 2.76
C LYS A 33 -6.20 -7.39 2.53
N ALA A 34 -5.85 -6.30 3.20
CA ALA A 34 -4.47 -5.86 3.31
C ALA A 34 -3.82 -6.67 4.42
N ASN A 35 -2.94 -7.60 4.07
CA ASN A 35 -2.33 -8.53 5.03
C ASN A 35 -1.03 -7.99 5.61
N ALA A 36 -0.30 -7.20 4.87
CA ALA A 36 1.00 -6.72 5.28
C ALA A 36 1.37 -5.43 4.57
N PHE A 37 2.33 -4.72 5.15
CA PHE A 37 3.02 -3.61 4.50
C PHE A 37 4.41 -4.07 4.10
N TYR A 38 4.87 -3.60 2.97
CA TYR A 38 6.28 -3.66 2.60
C TYR A 38 6.94 -2.39 3.12
N VAL A 39 7.91 -2.56 3.99
CA VAL A 39 8.59 -1.45 4.65
C VAL A 39 10.04 -1.43 4.22
N SER A 40 10.46 -0.33 3.63
CA SER A 40 11.86 -0.08 3.32
C SER A 40 12.54 0.37 4.60
N LEU A 41 13.46 -0.44 5.13
CA LEU A 41 14.08 -0.22 6.43
C LEU A 41 15.00 0.99 6.41
N SER A 42 15.00 1.73 7.52
CA SER A 42 16.03 2.73 7.79
C SER A 42 17.37 2.04 8.05
N ASP A 43 18.47 2.76 7.88
CA ASP A 43 19.81 2.22 8.17
C ASP A 43 19.94 1.79 9.65
N GLU A 44 19.35 2.58 10.54
CA GLU A 44 19.37 2.28 11.96
C GLU A 44 18.60 1.00 12.27
N ALA A 45 17.42 0.82 11.69
CA ALA A 45 16.63 -0.38 11.88
C ALA A 45 17.33 -1.61 11.28
N THR A 46 17.97 -1.44 10.13
CA THR A 46 18.76 -2.52 9.51
C THR A 46 19.85 -3.01 10.44
N SER A 47 20.55 -2.09 11.10
CA SER A 47 21.59 -2.43 12.07
C SER A 47 21.00 -3.08 13.32
N GLU A 48 19.92 -2.52 13.86
CA GLU A 48 19.26 -3.04 15.07
C GLU A 48 18.75 -4.46 14.87
N LEU A 49 18.20 -4.76 13.68
CA LEU A 49 17.73 -6.08 13.34
C LEU A 49 18.84 -7.02 12.84
N ARG A 50 20.08 -6.56 12.85
CA ARG A 50 21.28 -7.32 12.44
C ARG A 50 21.16 -7.89 11.02
N LEU A 51 20.58 -7.12 10.12
CA LEU A 51 20.43 -7.49 8.74
C LEU A 51 21.58 -6.94 7.91
N ARG A 52 22.05 -7.73 6.94
CA ARG A 52 23.07 -7.28 6.01
C ARG A 52 22.42 -6.47 4.89
N LYS A 53 22.91 -5.27 4.70
CA LYS A 53 22.42 -4.38 3.65
C LYS A 53 23.37 -4.44 2.47
N PRO A 54 22.88 -4.76 1.24
CA PRO A 54 23.67 -4.63 0.05
C PRO A 54 24.10 -3.18 -0.17
N PHE A 55 25.23 -2.99 -0.82
CA PHE A 55 25.73 -1.64 -1.09
C PHE A 55 24.74 -0.85 -1.94
N LEU A 56 24.41 0.36 -1.50
CA LEU A 56 23.47 1.29 -2.16
C LEU A 56 22.04 0.79 -2.32
N SER A 57 21.65 -0.30 -1.67
CA SER A 57 20.26 -0.74 -1.70
C SER A 57 19.67 -0.78 -0.30
N LYS A 58 18.35 -0.71 -0.24
CA LYS A 58 17.62 -0.82 1.01
C LYS A 58 17.04 -2.20 1.17
N ILE A 59 16.89 -2.63 2.41
CA ILE A 59 16.23 -3.88 2.74
C ILE A 59 14.75 -3.59 2.91
N THR A 60 13.92 -4.35 2.24
CA THR A 60 12.47 -4.30 2.37
C THR A 60 12.01 -5.52 3.15
N VAL A 61 11.21 -5.30 4.17
CA VAL A 61 10.62 -6.36 4.99
C VAL A 61 9.11 -6.34 4.85
N CYS A 62 8.50 -7.48 5.10
CA CYS A 62 7.06 -7.65 5.10
C CYS A 62 6.56 -7.55 6.54
N LEU A 63 5.76 -6.54 6.83
CA LEU A 63 5.24 -6.27 8.17
C LEU A 63 3.75 -6.59 8.19
N PRO A 64 3.33 -7.65 8.90
CA PRO A 64 1.92 -7.98 9.00
C PRO A 64 1.08 -6.85 9.60
N THR A 65 -0.08 -6.61 9.03
CA THR A 65 -0.98 -5.54 9.50
C THR A 65 -1.44 -5.72 10.94
N GLN A 66 -1.47 -6.97 11.41
CA GLN A 66 -1.83 -7.26 12.80
C GLN A 66 -0.84 -6.69 13.83
N LEU A 67 0.38 -6.35 13.43
CA LEU A 67 1.37 -5.73 14.30
C LEU A 67 1.17 -4.22 14.45
N VAL A 68 0.26 -3.64 13.70
CA VAL A 68 0.00 -2.19 13.73
C VAL A 68 -0.96 -1.87 14.88
N LYS A 69 -0.54 -0.92 15.71
CA LYS A 69 -1.35 -0.39 16.81
C LYS A 69 -2.26 0.75 16.33
N ALA A 70 -1.71 1.66 15.57
CA ALA A 70 -2.43 2.85 15.12
C ALA A 70 -1.86 3.41 13.83
N VAL A 71 -2.70 4.06 13.06
CA VAL A 71 -2.31 4.77 11.84
C VAL A 71 -2.77 6.22 11.97
N GLY A 72 -1.82 7.12 11.94
CA GLY A 72 -2.05 8.55 11.94
C GLY A 72 -1.04 9.20 11.02
N GLU A 73 -0.36 10.23 11.48
CA GLU A 73 0.79 10.80 10.77
C GLU A 73 1.86 9.73 10.55
N PHE A 74 2.04 8.86 11.55
CA PHE A 74 2.93 7.70 11.48
C PHE A 74 2.12 6.42 11.64
N ILE A 75 2.69 5.31 11.18
CA ILE A 75 2.17 3.98 11.50
C ILE A 75 2.92 3.52 12.76
N THR A 76 2.18 3.33 13.85
CA THR A 76 2.75 2.92 15.12
C THR A 76 2.55 1.44 15.34
N LEU A 77 3.60 0.73 15.73
CA LEU A 77 3.56 -0.70 16.00
C LEU A 77 3.23 -0.98 17.47
N LYS A 78 2.74 -2.19 17.73
CA LYS A 78 2.43 -2.67 19.09
C LYS A 78 3.69 -2.94 19.88
N ASP A 79 4.76 -3.39 19.21
CA ASP A 79 6.00 -3.86 19.83
C ASP A 79 7.21 -3.01 19.46
N PRO A 80 8.29 -3.04 20.28
CA PRO A 80 9.55 -2.43 19.89
C PRO A 80 10.15 -3.09 18.66
N ILE A 81 10.93 -2.34 17.89
CA ILE A 81 11.58 -2.84 16.67
C ILE A 81 12.42 -4.08 16.97
N ARG A 82 13.19 -4.07 18.07
CA ARG A 82 14.05 -5.20 18.44
C ARG A 82 13.31 -6.51 18.68
N ASN A 83 12.01 -6.46 18.93
CA ASN A 83 11.18 -7.65 19.13
C ASN A 83 10.61 -8.21 17.83
N LEU A 84 10.93 -7.60 16.69
CA LEU A 84 10.44 -8.00 15.37
C LEU A 84 11.40 -8.98 14.68
N GLU A 85 11.94 -9.94 15.46
CA GLU A 85 12.91 -10.90 14.93
C GLU A 85 12.34 -11.78 13.83
N ASP A 86 11.03 -11.99 13.85
CA ASP A 86 10.32 -12.82 12.88
C ASP A 86 9.84 -12.06 11.64
N ILE A 87 10.29 -10.82 11.48
CA ILE A 87 9.94 -10.05 10.27
C ILE A 87 10.48 -10.78 9.04
N GLU A 88 9.56 -11.10 8.15
CA GLU A 88 9.92 -11.72 6.90
C GLU A 88 10.72 -10.76 6.03
N LYS A 89 11.96 -11.13 5.74
CA LYS A 89 12.86 -10.33 4.91
C LYS A 89 12.63 -10.62 3.44
N ARG A 90 12.38 -9.59 2.68
CA ARG A 90 12.24 -9.69 1.23
C ARG A 90 13.25 -8.77 0.55
N GLY A 91 14.21 -9.35 -0.14
CA GLY A 91 15.19 -8.57 -0.91
C GLY A 91 14.59 -8.01 -2.18
N ILE A 92 13.80 -8.81 -2.89
CA ILE A 92 13.12 -8.42 -4.13
C ILE A 92 11.64 -8.74 -4.00
N LEU A 93 10.79 -7.77 -4.31
CA LEU A 93 9.34 -7.92 -4.18
C LEU A 93 8.75 -8.56 -5.44
N THR A 94 8.96 -9.86 -5.59
CA THR A 94 8.46 -10.59 -6.77
C THR A 94 7.07 -11.17 -6.57
N SER A 95 6.67 -11.38 -5.32
CA SER A 95 5.39 -12.04 -4.99
C SER A 95 4.32 -11.07 -4.50
N TYR A 96 4.67 -9.80 -4.35
CA TYR A 96 3.74 -8.83 -3.82
C TYR A 96 2.85 -8.25 -4.93
N THR A 97 1.58 -8.13 -4.61
CA THR A 97 0.60 -7.60 -5.56
C THR A 97 0.58 -6.08 -5.48
N LYS A 98 1.15 -5.46 -6.49
CA LYS A 98 1.12 -4.00 -6.61
C LYS A 98 -0.03 -3.62 -7.51
N LEU A 99 -1.10 -3.07 -6.94
CA LEU A 99 -2.26 -2.64 -7.70
C LEU A 99 -2.11 -1.24 -8.29
N LYS A 100 -1.36 -0.38 -7.63
CA LYS A 100 -1.15 0.98 -8.12
C LYS A 100 -0.50 0.97 -9.50
N GLY A 101 -1.09 1.68 -10.44
CA GLY A 101 -0.65 1.74 -11.83
C GLY A 101 -1.24 0.66 -12.73
N LYS A 102 -1.95 -0.33 -12.18
CA LYS A 102 -2.61 -1.33 -13.00
C LYS A 102 -3.81 -0.74 -13.73
N ARG A 103 -4.02 -1.19 -14.96
CA ARG A 103 -5.16 -0.75 -15.75
C ARG A 103 -6.43 -1.44 -15.29
N VAL A 104 -7.51 -0.67 -15.26
CA VAL A 104 -8.85 -1.19 -15.00
C VAL A 104 -9.58 -1.25 -16.32
N ILE A 105 -10.07 -2.44 -16.66
CA ILE A 105 -10.71 -2.71 -17.94
C ILE A 105 -12.15 -3.14 -17.66
N GLY A 106 -13.09 -2.54 -18.38
CA GLY A 106 -14.50 -2.92 -18.31
C GLY A 106 -14.76 -4.24 -19.03
N THR A 107 -15.94 -4.80 -18.82
CA THR A 107 -16.33 -6.10 -19.39
C THR A 107 -16.29 -6.17 -20.92
N LYS A 108 -16.39 -5.02 -21.58
CA LYS A 108 -16.33 -4.94 -23.04
C LYS A 108 -14.94 -4.63 -23.58
N GLY A 109 -13.93 -4.68 -22.73
CA GLY A 109 -12.53 -4.43 -23.12
C GLY A 109 -12.12 -2.96 -23.15
N TYR A 110 -12.98 -2.04 -22.76
CA TYR A 110 -12.62 -0.62 -22.67
C TYR A 110 -11.73 -0.36 -21.48
N ILE A 111 -10.68 0.43 -21.70
CA ILE A 111 -9.81 0.86 -20.61
C ILE A 111 -10.52 2.00 -19.86
N ILE A 112 -10.84 1.77 -18.60
CA ILE A 112 -11.51 2.75 -17.75
C ILE A 112 -10.49 3.72 -17.18
N GLY A 113 -9.35 3.20 -16.73
CA GLY A 113 -8.31 4.01 -16.14
C GLY A 113 -7.22 3.18 -15.49
N GLU A 114 -6.53 3.80 -14.56
CA GLU A 114 -5.48 3.15 -13.78
C GLU A 114 -5.76 3.28 -12.29
N VAL A 115 -5.37 2.26 -11.53
CA VAL A 115 -5.47 2.30 -10.07
C VAL A 115 -4.48 3.32 -9.54
N GLU A 116 -4.97 4.29 -8.79
CA GLU A 116 -4.16 5.32 -8.14
C GLU A 116 -4.03 5.09 -6.63
N GLY A 117 -4.95 4.36 -6.04
CA GLY A 117 -4.93 4.06 -4.63
C GLY A 117 -6.03 3.10 -4.24
N LEU A 118 -6.10 2.82 -2.96
CA LEU A 118 -7.06 1.89 -2.40
C LEU A 118 -7.77 2.53 -1.21
N ASP A 119 -9.02 2.18 -1.01
CA ASP A 119 -9.72 2.51 0.23
C ASP A 119 -9.70 1.28 1.13
N VAL A 120 -9.22 1.46 2.35
CA VAL A 120 -9.11 0.37 3.32
C VAL A 120 -9.86 0.73 4.61
N LYS A 121 -10.66 -0.19 5.06
CA LYS A 121 -11.30 -0.07 6.37
C LYS A 121 -10.30 -0.50 7.44
N MET A 122 -9.86 0.45 8.26
CA MET A 122 -8.76 0.22 9.19
C MET A 122 -9.08 -0.74 10.32
N SER A 123 -10.36 -0.90 10.67
CA SER A 123 -10.76 -1.78 11.77
C SER A 123 -10.50 -3.26 11.49
N ASN A 124 -10.50 -3.66 10.23
CA ASN A 124 -10.33 -5.05 9.83
C ASN A 124 -9.40 -5.23 8.61
N TRP A 125 -8.79 -4.16 8.14
CA TRP A 125 -7.89 -4.14 6.97
C TRP A 125 -8.56 -4.60 5.68
N GLN A 126 -9.86 -4.44 5.58
CA GLN A 126 -10.61 -4.78 4.38
C GLN A 126 -10.44 -3.70 3.32
N VAL A 127 -10.04 -4.10 2.11
CA VAL A 127 -10.00 -3.20 0.96
C VAL A 127 -11.42 -3.09 0.43
N THR A 128 -11.99 -1.91 0.53
CA THR A 128 -13.39 -1.67 0.17
C THR A 128 -13.55 -1.07 -1.23
N GLY A 129 -12.51 -0.46 -1.76
CA GLY A 129 -12.60 0.14 -3.08
C GLY A 129 -11.22 0.42 -3.67
N LEU A 130 -11.23 0.65 -4.98
CA LEU A 130 -10.06 1.08 -5.73
C LEU A 130 -10.29 2.52 -6.18
N GLN A 131 -9.31 3.37 -5.98
CA GLN A 131 -9.33 4.70 -6.56
C GLN A 131 -8.78 4.60 -7.97
N VAL A 132 -9.60 4.94 -8.94
CA VAL A 132 -9.26 4.80 -10.36
C VAL A 132 -9.22 6.18 -10.98
N GLY A 133 -8.07 6.55 -11.51
CA GLY A 133 -7.93 7.74 -12.33
C GLY A 133 -8.44 7.45 -13.72
N LEU A 134 -9.54 8.08 -14.12
CA LEU A 134 -10.19 7.80 -15.40
C LEU A 134 -9.37 8.31 -16.58
N THR A 135 -9.43 7.56 -17.68
CA THR A 135 -8.98 8.08 -18.98
C THR A 135 -9.91 9.21 -19.41
N ASP A 136 -9.46 10.06 -20.34
CA ASP A 136 -10.28 11.13 -20.89
C ASP A 136 -11.56 10.57 -21.54
N ASP A 137 -11.41 9.49 -22.30
CA ASP A 137 -12.54 8.83 -22.96
C ASP A 137 -13.56 8.29 -21.95
N ALA A 138 -13.08 7.63 -20.89
CA ALA A 138 -13.95 7.09 -19.84
C ALA A 138 -14.67 8.22 -19.10
N ALA A 139 -13.97 9.30 -18.77
CA ALA A 139 -14.58 10.45 -18.10
C ALA A 139 -15.68 11.07 -18.95
N THR A 140 -15.45 11.22 -20.24
CA THR A 140 -16.44 11.74 -21.19
C THR A 140 -17.65 10.80 -21.29
N GLU A 141 -17.39 9.51 -21.46
CA GLU A 141 -18.44 8.48 -21.57
C GLU A 141 -19.34 8.45 -20.34
N LEU A 142 -18.76 8.64 -19.15
CA LEU A 142 -19.49 8.65 -17.89
C LEU A 142 -20.11 10.01 -17.56
N GLY A 143 -19.92 11.01 -18.43
CA GLY A 143 -20.53 12.33 -18.26
C GLY A 143 -19.84 13.24 -17.23
N PHE A 144 -18.61 12.95 -16.87
CA PHE A 144 -17.87 13.78 -15.93
C PHE A 144 -17.29 15.02 -16.64
N LYS A 145 -17.48 16.18 -16.01
CA LYS A 145 -16.75 17.38 -16.39
C LYS A 145 -15.38 17.34 -15.76
N ARG A 146 -14.37 17.47 -16.58
CA ARG A 146 -12.99 17.42 -16.13
C ARG A 146 -12.40 18.82 -16.09
N PRO A 147 -11.86 19.25 -14.93
CA PRO A 147 -11.09 20.50 -14.89
C PRO A 147 -9.87 20.40 -15.81
N PHE A 148 -9.45 21.55 -16.34
CA PHE A 148 -8.28 21.59 -17.22
C PHE A 148 -7.04 21.01 -16.53
N LEU A 149 -6.36 20.06 -17.18
CA LEU A 149 -5.15 19.38 -16.71
C LEU A 149 -5.31 18.50 -15.46
N SER A 150 -6.52 18.23 -14.99
CA SER A 150 -6.71 17.31 -13.87
C SER A 150 -7.45 16.04 -14.29
N LYS A 151 -7.20 14.96 -13.54
CA LYS A 151 -7.86 13.69 -13.75
C LYS A 151 -9.10 13.59 -12.87
N VAL A 152 -10.12 12.94 -13.38
CA VAL A 152 -11.26 12.51 -12.57
C VAL A 152 -10.91 11.20 -11.90
N VAL A 153 -11.00 11.15 -10.59
CA VAL A 153 -10.77 9.94 -9.81
C VAL A 153 -12.10 9.45 -9.27
N VAL A 154 -12.42 8.20 -9.53
CA VAL A 154 -13.63 7.56 -9.02
C VAL A 154 -13.26 6.38 -8.13
N ILE A 155 -14.18 5.98 -7.26
CA ILE A 155 -13.98 4.82 -6.41
C ILE A 155 -14.79 3.66 -6.97
N VAL A 156 -14.09 2.57 -7.30
CA VAL A 156 -14.71 1.34 -7.77
C VAL A 156 -14.75 0.36 -6.61
N PRO A 157 -15.95 -0.10 -6.18
CA PRO A 157 -16.02 -1.07 -5.09
C PRO A 157 -15.26 -2.35 -5.41
N SER A 158 -14.46 -2.83 -4.45
CA SER A 158 -13.64 -4.03 -4.64
C SER A 158 -14.47 -5.26 -5.00
N LYS A 159 -15.68 -5.36 -4.48
CA LYS A 159 -16.59 -6.50 -4.72
C LYS A 159 -17.01 -6.69 -6.19
N ILE A 160 -16.86 -5.66 -7.03
CA ILE A 160 -17.21 -5.76 -8.46
C ILE A 160 -15.99 -5.98 -9.35
N VAL A 161 -14.81 -6.05 -8.76
CA VAL A 161 -13.57 -6.32 -9.49
C VAL A 161 -13.27 -7.81 -9.45
N SER A 162 -12.97 -8.37 -10.59
CA SER A 162 -12.59 -9.79 -10.69
C SER A 162 -11.17 -9.97 -11.22
#